data_cac75d4e3b7d5e0b3c1e8a0f3284deba
#
_entry.id   cac75d4e3b7d5e0b3c1e8a0f3284deba
#
_cell.length_a   1.000
_cell.length_b   1.000
_cell.length_c   1.000
_cell.angle_alpha   90.00
_cell.angle_beta   90.00
_cell.angle_gamma   90.00
#
_symmetry.space_group_name_H-M   'P 1'
#
loop_
_entity.id
_entity.type
_entity.pdbx_description
1 polymer ?
#
loop_
_entity_poly.entity_id
_entity_poly.type
_entity_poly.pdbx_seq_one_letter_code
_entity_poly.pdbx_strand_id
1 'polypeptide(L)'
;MKTPFTYQKATENDIDYLLDLRTKTMVPHYAESNLPTDRETTLNRILDQFDKANIIFLDNQPIGLLKIDKKDTHIDILQLQIDPSQQGKGLGRMILKDILEEASATGKTASLSVLKTNKAQHLYTSLGFKTVSENEYSYFMEFSPLENTNSTNALQG
;
A
#
# COMPACT_ATOMS: atom_id res chain seq x y z
N MET A 1 -6.00 -5.81 18.68
CA MET A 1 -4.63 -6.19 19.06
C MET A 1 -3.65 -5.28 18.33
N LYS A 2 -2.68 -4.78 19.07
CA LYS A 2 -1.69 -3.90 18.47
C LYS A 2 -0.66 -4.69 17.69
N THR A 3 -0.32 -4.20 16.49
CA THR A 3 0.76 -4.77 15.71
C THR A 3 2.10 -4.23 16.17
N PRO A 4 3.21 -4.91 15.83
CA PRO A 4 4.55 -4.48 16.26
C PRO A 4 5.11 -3.31 15.46
N PHE A 5 4.33 -2.71 14.57
CA PHE A 5 4.81 -1.66 13.69
C PHE A 5 4.65 -0.29 14.33
N THR A 6 5.64 0.58 14.07
CA THR A 6 5.53 2.00 14.32
C THR A 6 5.76 2.76 13.02
N TYR A 7 5.23 3.98 12.94
CA TYR A 7 5.28 4.80 11.73
C TYR A 7 5.84 6.17 12.08
N GLN A 8 6.77 6.65 11.26
CA GLN A 8 7.30 8.00 11.39
C GLN A 8 7.13 8.73 10.08
N LYS A 9 6.66 9.96 10.14
CA LYS A 9 6.53 10.79 8.95
C LYS A 9 7.90 10.93 8.29
N ALA A 10 7.96 10.68 6.98
CA ALA A 10 9.21 10.79 6.23
C ALA A 10 9.68 12.24 6.17
N THR A 11 11.00 12.43 6.21
CA THR A 11 11.64 13.73 6.09
C THR A 11 12.66 13.68 4.96
N GLU A 12 13.28 14.83 4.65
CA GLU A 12 14.33 14.91 3.64
C GLU A 12 15.46 13.92 3.89
N ASN A 13 15.73 13.61 5.17
CA ASN A 13 16.79 12.67 5.54
C ASN A 13 16.48 11.24 5.13
N ASP A 14 15.24 10.94 4.80
CA ASP A 14 14.80 9.59 4.42
C ASP A 14 14.84 9.37 2.90
N ILE A 15 15.13 10.40 2.10
CA ILE A 15 15.04 10.31 0.64
C ILE A 15 16.00 9.26 0.07
N ASP A 16 17.23 9.18 0.57
CA ASP A 16 18.18 8.18 0.09
C ASP A 16 17.69 6.75 0.38
N TYR A 17 17.14 6.54 1.57
CA TYR A 17 16.53 5.26 1.93
C TYR A 17 15.37 4.93 1.00
N LEU A 18 14.51 5.91 0.70
CA LEU A 18 13.34 5.71 -0.15
C LEU A 18 13.73 5.45 -1.61
N LEU A 19 14.79 6.10 -2.11
CA LEU A 19 15.31 5.81 -3.43
C LEU A 19 15.80 4.37 -3.54
N ASP A 20 16.56 3.92 -2.54
CA ASP A 20 17.06 2.55 -2.49
C ASP A 20 15.90 1.55 -2.42
N LEU A 21 14.93 1.78 -1.54
CA LEU A 21 13.78 0.93 -1.37
C LEU A 21 12.97 0.82 -2.68
N ARG A 22 12.70 1.94 -3.34
CA ARG A 22 11.95 1.95 -4.59
C ARG A 22 12.70 1.25 -5.71
N THR A 23 14.02 1.42 -5.78
CA THR A 23 14.85 0.72 -6.75
C THR A 23 14.73 -0.79 -6.59
N LYS A 24 14.70 -1.28 -5.35
CA LYS A 24 14.57 -2.72 -5.07
C LYS A 24 13.16 -3.24 -5.30
N THR A 25 12.12 -2.46 -5.01
CA THR A 25 10.74 -2.95 -4.98
C THR A 25 9.92 -2.60 -6.21
N MET A 26 10.05 -1.38 -6.74
CA MET A 26 9.15 -0.88 -7.77
C MET A 26 9.77 -0.76 -9.15
N VAL A 27 11.06 -0.45 -9.24
CA VAL A 27 11.73 -0.26 -10.53
C VAL A 27 11.58 -1.50 -11.43
N PRO A 28 11.74 -2.75 -10.96
CA PRO A 28 11.52 -3.92 -11.81
C PRO A 28 10.12 -3.96 -12.42
N HIS A 29 9.08 -3.59 -11.68
CA HIS A 29 7.70 -3.58 -12.19
C HIS A 29 7.49 -2.50 -13.25
N TYR A 30 8.07 -1.31 -13.04
CA TYR A 30 7.98 -0.23 -14.01
C TYR A 30 8.74 -0.59 -15.29
N ALA A 31 9.91 -1.22 -15.17
CA ALA A 31 10.68 -1.67 -16.32
C ALA A 31 9.90 -2.70 -17.16
N GLU A 32 9.27 -3.68 -16.50
CA GLU A 32 8.44 -4.68 -17.18
C GLU A 32 7.24 -4.04 -17.89
N SER A 33 6.73 -2.94 -17.36
CA SER A 33 5.60 -2.21 -17.94
C SER A 33 6.03 -1.14 -18.96
N ASN A 34 7.31 -1.06 -19.29
CA ASN A 34 7.87 -0.03 -20.17
C ASN A 34 7.66 1.39 -19.66
N LEU A 35 7.62 1.56 -18.34
CA LEU A 35 7.53 2.87 -17.70
C LEU A 35 8.94 3.38 -17.35
N PRO A 36 9.15 4.72 -17.34
CA PRO A 36 10.47 5.27 -17.03
C PRO A 36 10.98 4.87 -15.65
N THR A 37 12.27 4.53 -15.56
CA THR A 37 12.93 4.10 -14.33
C THR A 37 14.18 4.91 -13.99
N ASP A 38 14.41 6.04 -14.69
CA ASP A 38 15.53 6.91 -14.42
C ASP A 38 15.44 7.54 -13.03
N ARG A 39 16.58 8.01 -12.50
CA ARG A 39 16.66 8.56 -11.15
C ARG A 39 15.73 9.75 -10.96
N GLU A 40 15.66 10.66 -11.91
CA GLU A 40 14.81 11.85 -11.80
C GLU A 40 13.34 11.48 -11.70
N THR A 41 12.87 10.60 -12.59
CA THR A 41 11.49 10.14 -12.59
C THR A 41 11.17 9.38 -11.29
N THR A 42 12.10 8.55 -10.84
CA THR A 42 11.94 7.79 -9.58
C THR A 42 11.86 8.74 -8.39
N LEU A 43 12.72 9.75 -8.35
CA LEU A 43 12.68 10.76 -7.30
C LEU A 43 11.35 11.52 -7.31
N ASN A 44 10.85 11.90 -8.48
CA ASN A 44 9.58 12.59 -8.60
C ASN A 44 8.41 11.76 -8.06
N ARG A 45 8.44 10.45 -8.28
CA ARG A 45 7.43 9.54 -7.73
C ARG A 45 7.51 9.47 -6.20
N ILE A 46 8.71 9.52 -5.63
CA ILE A 46 8.90 9.56 -4.19
C ILE A 46 8.35 10.86 -3.61
N LEU A 47 8.63 11.98 -4.27
CA LEU A 47 8.23 13.30 -3.79
C LEU A 47 6.74 13.58 -4.01
N ASP A 48 6.08 12.86 -4.92
CA ASP A 48 4.65 13.00 -5.12
C ASP A 48 3.92 12.63 -3.82
N GLN A 49 3.12 13.57 -3.30
CA GLN A 49 2.39 13.41 -2.04
C GLN A 49 3.30 12.98 -0.88
N PHE A 50 4.49 13.56 -0.82
CA PHE A 50 5.49 13.24 0.20
C PHE A 50 4.99 13.49 1.62
N ASP A 51 4.07 14.44 1.79
CA ASP A 51 3.42 14.71 3.07
C ASP A 51 2.61 13.53 3.60
N LYS A 52 2.28 12.57 2.75
CA LYS A 52 1.56 11.33 3.11
C LYS A 52 2.49 10.16 3.40
N ALA A 53 3.79 10.34 3.24
CA ALA A 53 4.77 9.26 3.37
C ALA A 53 5.15 9.02 4.82
N ASN A 54 5.14 7.73 5.21
CA ASN A 54 5.57 7.28 6.52
C ASN A 54 6.56 6.14 6.38
N ILE A 55 7.67 6.21 7.13
CA ILE A 55 8.59 5.09 7.21
C ILE A 55 8.03 4.08 8.20
N ILE A 56 8.00 2.82 7.82
CA ILE A 56 7.52 1.72 8.67
C ILE A 56 8.72 1.17 9.44
N PHE A 57 8.58 1.09 10.76
CA PHE A 57 9.60 0.52 11.63
C PHE A 57 9.10 -0.77 12.28
N LEU A 58 9.99 -1.73 12.39
CA LEU A 58 9.79 -2.97 13.16
C LEU A 58 11.03 -3.15 14.03
N ASP A 59 10.82 -3.24 15.34
CA ASP A 59 11.93 -3.35 16.31
C ASP A 59 13.00 -2.27 16.11
N ASN A 60 12.55 -1.04 15.90
CA ASN A 60 13.39 0.14 15.66
C ASN A 60 14.23 0.10 14.38
N GLN A 61 13.90 -0.80 13.46
CA GLN A 61 14.55 -0.88 12.15
C GLN A 61 13.58 -0.44 11.06
N PRO A 62 14.00 0.40 10.11
CA PRO A 62 13.15 0.75 8.99
C PRO A 62 12.99 -0.46 8.07
N ILE A 63 11.75 -0.80 7.75
CA ILE A 63 11.44 -1.97 6.91
C ILE A 63 10.67 -1.62 5.65
N GLY A 64 10.20 -0.38 5.51
CA GLY A 64 9.42 -0.04 4.33
C GLY A 64 8.79 1.33 4.40
N LEU A 65 7.88 1.56 3.45
CA LEU A 65 7.19 2.83 3.25
C LEU A 65 5.69 2.58 3.16
N LEU A 66 4.92 3.43 3.83
CA LEU A 66 3.48 3.52 3.64
C LEU A 66 3.10 4.96 3.32
N LYS A 67 2.59 5.20 2.10
CA LYS A 67 1.89 6.45 1.77
C LYS A 67 0.40 6.19 1.85
N ILE A 68 -0.27 6.95 2.70
CA ILE A 68 -1.70 6.76 2.96
C ILE A 68 -2.38 8.10 3.13
N ASP A 69 -3.56 8.24 2.56
CA ASP A 69 -4.38 9.44 2.67
C ASP A 69 -5.73 9.05 3.25
N LYS A 70 -5.98 9.46 4.50
CA LYS A 70 -7.22 9.15 5.21
C LYS A 70 -8.17 10.33 5.04
N LYS A 71 -9.21 10.12 4.24
CA LYS A 71 -10.24 11.11 3.95
C LYS A 71 -11.51 10.78 4.73
N ASP A 72 -12.55 11.62 4.59
CA ASP A 72 -13.80 11.44 5.33
C ASP A 72 -14.50 10.12 5.02
N THR A 73 -14.51 9.70 3.74
CA THR A 73 -15.21 8.50 3.29
C THR A 73 -14.30 7.41 2.75
N HIS A 74 -13.02 7.73 2.55
CA HIS A 74 -12.06 6.84 1.91
C HIS A 74 -10.73 6.82 2.64
N ILE A 75 -10.07 5.67 2.58
CA ILE A 75 -8.66 5.53 2.92
C ILE A 75 -7.95 5.15 1.63
N ASP A 76 -7.14 6.05 1.09
CA ASP A 76 -6.39 5.80 -0.14
C ASP A 76 -5.00 5.30 0.23
N ILE A 77 -4.70 4.06 -0.13
CA ILE A 77 -3.37 3.47 0.05
C ILE A 77 -2.58 3.81 -1.20
N LEU A 78 -1.73 4.82 -1.09
CA LEU A 78 -1.02 5.36 -2.25
C LEU A 78 0.21 4.53 -2.61
N GLN A 79 0.94 4.06 -1.60
CA GLN A 79 2.09 3.17 -1.79
C GLN A 79 2.31 2.35 -0.53
N LEU A 80 2.61 1.07 -0.72
CA LEU A 80 3.08 0.20 0.36
C LEU A 80 4.25 -0.61 -0.20
N GLN A 81 5.42 -0.42 0.38
CA GLN A 81 6.64 -1.10 -0.06
C GLN A 81 7.34 -1.66 1.17
N ILE A 82 7.69 -2.95 1.10
CA ILE A 82 8.43 -3.63 2.16
C ILE A 82 9.79 -3.98 1.61
N ASP A 83 10.84 -3.70 2.37
CA ASP A 83 12.21 -4.04 1.98
C ASP A 83 12.27 -5.53 1.64
N PRO A 84 12.91 -5.91 0.51
CA PRO A 84 13.00 -7.32 0.13
C PRO A 84 13.57 -8.23 1.20
N SER A 85 14.46 -7.73 2.08
CA SER A 85 15.00 -8.50 3.19
C SER A 85 13.93 -8.90 4.22
N GLN A 86 12.79 -8.21 4.22
CA GLN A 86 11.69 -8.42 5.16
C GLN A 86 10.47 -9.06 4.49
N GLN A 87 10.51 -9.32 3.20
CA GLN A 87 9.41 -9.96 2.50
C GLN A 87 9.33 -11.45 2.84
N GLY A 88 8.16 -12.05 2.60
CA GLY A 88 7.95 -13.46 2.90
C GLY A 88 7.62 -13.76 4.35
N LYS A 89 7.48 -12.73 5.19
CA LYS A 89 7.16 -12.87 6.62
C LYS A 89 5.73 -12.50 6.96
N GLY A 90 4.92 -12.14 5.97
CA GLY A 90 3.54 -11.72 6.18
C GLY A 90 3.37 -10.30 6.69
N LEU A 91 4.41 -9.47 6.65
CA LEU A 91 4.37 -8.12 7.22
C LEU A 91 3.42 -7.21 6.44
N GLY A 92 3.48 -7.25 5.10
CA GLY A 92 2.56 -6.46 4.27
C GLY A 92 1.10 -6.80 4.53
N ARG A 93 0.81 -8.10 4.69
CA ARG A 93 -0.53 -8.57 5.03
C ARG A 93 -0.99 -8.03 6.38
N MET A 94 -0.13 -8.03 7.39
CA MET A 94 -0.45 -7.50 8.71
C MET A 94 -0.76 -6.00 8.66
N ILE A 95 0.04 -5.23 7.93
CA ILE A 95 -0.16 -3.80 7.77
C ILE A 95 -1.48 -3.51 7.07
N LEU A 96 -1.76 -4.23 5.98
CA LEU A 96 -3.01 -4.09 5.24
C LEU A 96 -4.22 -4.46 6.08
N LYS A 97 -4.14 -5.54 6.87
CA LYS A 97 -5.22 -5.91 7.77
C LYS A 97 -5.53 -4.82 8.78
N ASP A 98 -4.51 -4.16 9.33
CA ASP A 98 -4.72 -3.02 10.24
C ASP A 98 -5.47 -1.89 9.54
N ILE A 99 -5.09 -1.57 8.31
CA ILE A 99 -5.75 -0.52 7.53
C ILE A 99 -7.21 -0.90 7.28
N LEU A 100 -7.47 -2.15 6.92
CA LEU A 100 -8.82 -2.62 6.64
C LEU A 100 -9.69 -2.69 7.89
N GLU A 101 -9.11 -3.00 9.05
CA GLU A 101 -9.81 -2.93 10.33
C GLU A 101 -10.25 -1.49 10.63
N GLU A 102 -9.36 -0.52 10.40
CA GLU A 102 -9.71 0.89 10.56
C GLU A 102 -10.80 1.30 9.58
N ALA A 103 -10.69 0.89 8.32
CA ALA A 103 -11.70 1.18 7.31
C ALA A 103 -13.06 0.64 7.72
N SER A 104 -13.11 -0.60 8.21
CA SER A 104 -14.36 -1.22 8.68
C SER A 104 -14.91 -0.52 9.90
N ALA A 105 -14.08 -0.18 10.88
CA ALA A 105 -14.50 0.49 12.10
C ALA A 105 -15.05 1.90 11.84
N THR A 106 -14.58 2.57 10.81
CA THR A 106 -14.98 3.95 10.47
C THR A 106 -15.93 4.03 9.28
N GLY A 107 -16.32 2.90 8.70
CA GLY A 107 -17.23 2.86 7.55
C GLY A 107 -16.65 3.42 6.27
N LYS A 108 -15.34 3.34 6.10
CA LYS A 108 -14.65 3.90 4.93
C LYS A 108 -14.29 2.83 3.92
N THR A 109 -14.29 3.20 2.65
CA THR A 109 -13.78 2.37 1.57
C THR A 109 -12.26 2.53 1.48
N ALA A 110 -11.53 1.42 1.43
CA ALA A 110 -10.10 1.46 1.18
C ALA A 110 -9.82 1.26 -0.32
N SER A 111 -8.93 2.05 -0.89
CA SER A 111 -8.62 1.97 -2.32
C SER A 111 -7.11 1.95 -2.55
N LEU A 112 -6.71 1.34 -3.66
CA LEU A 112 -5.33 1.32 -4.11
C LEU A 112 -5.28 1.10 -5.63
N SER A 113 -4.11 1.38 -6.21
CA SER A 113 -3.81 0.92 -7.56
C SER A 113 -2.57 0.04 -7.52
N VAL A 114 -2.49 -0.91 -8.43
CA VAL A 114 -1.38 -1.85 -8.52
C VAL A 114 -1.04 -2.12 -9.98
N LEU A 115 0.26 -2.14 -10.29
CA LEU A 115 0.71 -2.47 -11.64
C LEU A 115 0.31 -3.91 -11.98
N LYS A 116 -0.13 -4.14 -13.21
CA LYS A 116 -0.55 -5.47 -13.68
C LYS A 116 0.58 -6.51 -13.61
N THR A 117 1.83 -6.05 -13.64
CA THR A 117 3.02 -6.90 -13.50
C THR A 117 3.35 -7.25 -12.04
N ASN A 118 2.71 -6.59 -11.08
CA ASN A 118 3.00 -6.79 -9.65
C ASN A 118 2.13 -7.91 -9.08
N LYS A 119 2.77 -8.95 -8.58
CA LYS A 119 2.08 -10.11 -8.00
C LYS A 119 1.35 -9.80 -6.69
N ALA A 120 1.60 -8.63 -6.09
CA ALA A 120 0.91 -8.21 -4.87
C ALA A 120 -0.61 -8.12 -5.05
N GLN A 121 -1.10 -8.04 -6.29
CA GLN A 121 -2.53 -8.07 -6.56
C GLN A 121 -3.22 -9.32 -5.98
N HIS A 122 -2.49 -10.45 -5.89
CA HIS A 122 -3.05 -11.66 -5.30
C HIS A 122 -3.29 -11.50 -3.80
N LEU A 123 -2.37 -10.81 -3.12
CA LEU A 123 -2.55 -10.49 -1.70
C LEU A 123 -3.76 -9.60 -1.50
N TYR A 124 -3.90 -8.55 -2.30
CA TYR A 124 -5.02 -7.63 -2.18
C TYR A 124 -6.35 -8.33 -2.40
N THR A 125 -6.45 -9.17 -3.43
CA THR A 125 -7.65 -9.95 -3.69
C THR A 125 -7.98 -10.87 -2.51
N SER A 126 -6.97 -11.52 -1.92
CA SER A 126 -7.17 -12.40 -0.78
C SER A 126 -7.67 -11.68 0.46
N LEU A 127 -7.44 -10.37 0.56
CA LEU A 127 -7.89 -9.56 1.70
C LEU A 127 -9.27 -8.93 1.47
N GLY A 128 -9.87 -9.13 0.30
CA GLY A 128 -11.20 -8.63 0.00
C GLY A 128 -11.26 -7.43 -0.94
N PHE A 129 -10.12 -7.00 -1.47
CA PHE A 129 -10.12 -5.98 -2.52
C PHE A 129 -10.66 -6.56 -3.81
N LYS A 130 -11.42 -5.75 -4.54
CA LYS A 130 -11.96 -6.10 -5.86
C LYS A 130 -11.51 -5.08 -6.88
N THR A 131 -11.18 -5.54 -8.09
CA THR A 131 -10.84 -4.64 -9.18
C THR A 131 -12.11 -3.93 -9.65
N VAL A 132 -12.09 -2.60 -9.59
CA VAL A 132 -13.23 -1.75 -10.00
C VAL A 132 -13.00 -1.08 -11.34
N SER A 133 -11.76 -0.90 -11.74
CA SER A 133 -11.40 -0.36 -13.05
C SER A 133 -9.95 -0.70 -13.36
N GLU A 134 -9.53 -0.39 -14.59
CA GLU A 134 -8.15 -0.58 -14.99
C GLU A 134 -7.78 0.40 -16.10
N ASN A 135 -6.49 0.62 -16.26
CA ASN A 135 -5.94 1.32 -17.42
C ASN A 135 -4.90 0.40 -18.09
N GLU A 136 -4.06 0.96 -18.95
CA GLU A 136 -3.07 0.18 -19.68
C GLU A 136 -2.10 -0.55 -18.75
N TYR A 137 -1.70 0.08 -17.63
CA TYR A 137 -0.64 -0.45 -16.78
C TYR A 137 -1.10 -0.98 -15.44
N SER A 138 -2.27 -0.56 -14.96
CA SER A 138 -2.67 -0.80 -13.57
C SER A 138 -4.10 -1.27 -13.41
N TYR A 139 -4.33 -1.99 -12.32
CA TYR A 139 -5.66 -2.25 -11.79
C TYR A 139 -5.95 -1.27 -10.65
N PHE A 140 -7.19 -0.77 -10.58
CA PHE A 140 -7.69 0.02 -9.46
C PHE A 140 -8.60 -0.88 -8.63
N MET A 141 -8.29 -1.01 -7.34
CA MET A 141 -8.96 -1.97 -6.47
C MET A 141 -9.56 -1.26 -5.25
N GLU A 142 -10.69 -1.77 -4.78
CA GLU A 142 -11.37 -1.24 -3.61
C GLU A 142 -11.80 -2.35 -2.66
N PHE A 143 -11.75 -2.03 -1.38
CA PHE A 143 -12.33 -2.82 -0.32
C PHE A 143 -13.48 -2.00 0.28
N SER A 144 -14.69 -2.57 0.28
CA SER A 144 -15.88 -1.91 0.82
C SER A 144 -16.32 -2.61 2.11
N PRO A 145 -16.26 -1.94 3.26
CA PRO A 145 -16.71 -2.55 4.51
C PRO A 145 -18.22 -2.79 4.54
N LEU A 146 -19.00 -1.94 3.87
CA LEU A 146 -20.44 -2.12 3.79
C LEU A 146 -20.80 -3.41 3.03
N GLU A 147 -20.10 -3.68 1.94
CA GLU A 147 -20.31 -4.90 1.15
C GLU A 147 -19.98 -6.14 1.97
N ASN A 148 -18.85 -6.13 2.69
CA ASN A 148 -18.44 -7.24 3.53
C ASN A 148 -19.39 -7.41 4.73
N THR A 149 -19.82 -6.31 5.33
CA THR A 149 -20.78 -6.31 6.44
C THR A 149 -22.13 -6.88 5.97
N ASN A 150 -22.61 -6.46 4.79
CA ASN A 150 -23.85 -6.94 4.24
C ASN A 150 -23.81 -8.45 3.97
N SER A 151 -22.70 -8.97 3.48
CA SER A 151 -22.53 -10.42 3.29
C SER A 151 -22.68 -11.16 4.62
N THR A 152 -22.08 -10.65 5.69
CA THR A 152 -22.19 -11.23 7.02
C THR A 152 -23.63 -11.14 7.54
N ASN A 153 -24.25 -9.99 7.39
CA ASN A 153 -25.63 -9.77 7.84
C ASN A 153 -26.61 -10.65 7.08
N ALA A 154 -26.39 -10.82 5.79
CA ALA A 154 -27.25 -11.70 4.96
C ALA A 154 -27.20 -13.14 5.47
N LEU A 155 -26.05 -13.59 5.94
CA LEU A 155 -25.91 -14.94 6.51
C LEU A 155 -26.58 -15.06 7.87
N GLN A 156 -26.67 -13.98 8.61
CA GLN A 156 -27.28 -13.94 9.93
C GLN A 156 -28.78 -13.67 9.88
N GLY A 157 -29.20 -12.98 8.87
CA GLY A 157 -30.57 -12.60 8.69
C GLY A 157 -31.37 -13.62 7.95
#